data_bd05930a2936e63117cfbff5907b99d3
#
_entry.id   bd05930a2936e63117cfbff5907b99d3
#
_cell.length_a   1.000
_cell.length_b   1.000
_cell.length_c   1.000
_cell.angle_alpha   90.00
_cell.angle_beta   90.00
_cell.angle_gamma   90.00
#
_symmetry.space_group_name_H-M   'P 1'
#
loop_
_entity.id
_entity.type
_entity.pdbx_description
1 polymer ?
#
loop_
_entity_poly.entity_id
_entity_poly.type
_entity_poly.pdbx_seq_one_letter_code
_entity_poly.pdbx_strand_id
1 'polypeptide(L)'
;MPNCANALENIKKFVFEQNRYILPQVVDALKNNFKGYEEIKNAFWNDNNKFGNNVKEVDAIMKQLLDFSYNGGLKAKKLGDETFILTPKKDFKRIESNRTICHYEGHSMHQKYGDDFNMIFNLGCGTFGQYTLMGKNVGASADGRCSGKPVAANFSSVTGTMKNGIGNALASLKNLKLSRFPAGVAVDYCIDDTNGENCDSYFENIVREFIEENGSILTLTFANTDELKNVFQICEGVRNKFLSSEALRPYSYIAVRVGGFNAPFITIPKEQQCTYLNRITK
;
A
#
# COMPACT_ATOMS: atom_id res chain seq x y z
N MET A 1 0.53 0.01 -6.02
CA MET A 1 -0.78 -0.11 -6.71
C MET A 1 -1.81 0.95 -6.27
N PRO A 2 -2.05 1.26 -4.97
CA PRO A 2 -3.07 2.25 -4.57
C PRO A 2 -2.95 3.62 -5.24
N ASN A 3 -1.74 4.19 -5.31
CA ASN A 3 -1.53 5.44 -6.04
C ASN A 3 -1.93 5.33 -7.53
N CYS A 4 -1.67 4.19 -8.16
CA CYS A 4 -2.01 3.97 -9.57
C CYS A 4 -3.53 3.91 -9.76
N ALA A 5 -4.25 3.19 -8.90
CA ALA A 5 -5.71 3.13 -8.96
C ALA A 5 -6.34 4.50 -8.79
N ASN A 6 -5.88 5.27 -7.78
CA ASN A 6 -6.35 6.63 -7.55
C ASN A 6 -6.03 7.57 -8.72
N ALA A 7 -4.86 7.41 -9.36
CA ALA A 7 -4.46 8.22 -10.51
C ALA A 7 -5.33 7.93 -11.74
N LEU A 8 -5.59 6.65 -12.01
CA LEU A 8 -6.44 6.24 -13.12
C LEU A 8 -7.89 6.69 -12.94
N GLU A 9 -8.42 6.60 -11.71
CA GLU A 9 -9.76 7.11 -11.40
C GLU A 9 -9.86 8.62 -11.60
N ASN A 10 -8.88 9.38 -11.12
CA ASN A 10 -8.85 10.82 -11.34
C ASN A 10 -8.78 11.20 -12.83
N ILE A 11 -7.94 10.51 -13.61
CA ILE A 11 -7.85 10.74 -15.05
C ILE A 11 -9.20 10.42 -15.72
N LYS A 12 -9.77 9.24 -15.43
CA LYS A 12 -11.08 8.85 -15.95
C LYS A 12 -12.14 9.90 -15.63
N LYS A 13 -12.27 10.28 -14.37
CA LYS A 13 -13.28 11.20 -13.87
C LYS A 13 -13.10 12.62 -14.43
N PHE A 14 -11.93 13.23 -14.22
CA PHE A 14 -11.73 14.65 -14.51
C PHE A 14 -11.43 14.96 -15.99
N VAL A 15 -10.82 14.01 -16.70
CA VAL A 15 -10.46 14.21 -18.11
C VAL A 15 -11.55 13.65 -19.02
N PHE A 16 -11.99 12.40 -18.83
CA PHE A 16 -12.84 11.72 -19.80
C PHE A 16 -14.34 11.82 -19.49
N GLU A 17 -14.76 11.83 -18.23
CA GLU A 17 -16.17 11.90 -17.87
C GLU A 17 -16.65 13.34 -17.71
N GLN A 18 -15.91 14.15 -16.94
CA GLN A 18 -16.30 15.54 -16.65
C GLN A 18 -15.75 16.56 -17.66
N ASN A 19 -14.78 16.19 -18.48
CA ASN A 19 -14.08 17.09 -19.41
C ASN A 19 -13.57 18.38 -18.72
N ARG A 20 -13.24 18.29 -17.43
CA ARG A 20 -12.78 19.44 -16.63
C ARG A 20 -11.37 19.86 -17.02
N TYR A 21 -10.53 18.89 -17.37
CA TYR A 21 -9.15 19.09 -17.81
C TYR A 21 -8.92 18.29 -19.10
N ILE A 22 -7.99 18.75 -19.93
CA ILE A 22 -7.51 17.95 -21.07
C ILE A 22 -6.25 17.19 -20.68
N LEU A 23 -6.03 16.03 -21.28
CA LEU A 23 -4.89 15.17 -20.96
C LEU A 23 -3.53 15.87 -21.09
N PRO A 24 -3.25 16.72 -22.11
CA PRO A 24 -2.03 17.50 -22.16
C PRO A 24 -1.80 18.40 -20.94
N GLN A 25 -2.82 19.09 -20.43
CA GLN A 25 -2.72 19.90 -19.21
C GLN A 25 -2.33 19.05 -17.98
N VAL A 26 -2.92 17.86 -17.86
CA VAL A 26 -2.58 16.92 -16.77
C VAL A 26 -1.12 16.47 -16.91
N VAL A 27 -0.67 16.13 -18.11
CA VAL A 27 0.72 15.73 -18.37
C VAL A 27 1.69 16.86 -18.03
N ASP A 28 1.38 18.09 -18.40
CA ASP A 28 2.21 19.25 -18.09
C ASP A 28 2.23 19.56 -16.59
N ALA A 29 1.09 19.43 -15.90
CA ALA A 29 1.01 19.55 -14.46
C ALA A 29 1.92 18.54 -13.75
N LEU A 30 1.93 17.28 -14.19
CA LEU A 30 2.77 16.24 -13.63
C LEU A 30 4.27 16.49 -13.89
N LYS A 31 4.64 16.88 -15.12
CA LYS A 31 6.02 17.23 -15.48
C LYS A 31 6.56 18.40 -14.66
N ASN A 32 5.72 19.37 -14.35
CA ASN A 32 6.07 20.54 -13.55
C ASN A 32 5.87 20.34 -12.05
N ASN A 33 5.63 19.08 -11.60
CA ASN A 33 5.36 18.77 -10.19
C ASN A 33 4.24 19.65 -9.61
N PHE A 34 3.21 19.90 -10.41
CA PHE A 34 2.04 20.75 -10.14
C PHE A 34 2.34 22.24 -9.93
N LYS A 35 3.57 22.70 -10.13
CA LYS A 35 3.88 24.13 -10.04
C LYS A 35 3.15 24.88 -11.14
N GLY A 36 2.29 25.84 -10.76
CA GLY A 36 1.39 26.56 -11.66
C GLY A 36 0.12 25.79 -12.05
N TYR A 37 -0.10 24.62 -11.42
CA TYR A 37 -1.27 23.76 -11.65
C TYR A 37 -1.86 23.30 -10.31
N GLU A 38 -1.86 24.17 -9.30
CA GLU A 38 -2.29 23.87 -7.93
C GLU A 38 -3.77 23.46 -7.89
N GLU A 39 -4.60 24.00 -8.80
CA GLU A 39 -6.00 23.61 -8.92
C GLU A 39 -6.14 22.14 -9.31
N ILE A 40 -5.40 21.68 -10.31
CA ILE A 40 -5.40 20.27 -10.75
C ILE A 40 -4.94 19.37 -9.60
N LYS A 41 -3.84 19.76 -8.94
CA LYS A 41 -3.34 19.02 -7.76
C LYS A 41 -4.41 18.89 -6.69
N ASN A 42 -5.05 20.00 -6.32
CA ASN A 42 -6.04 20.03 -5.26
C ASN A 42 -7.29 19.23 -5.64
N ALA A 43 -7.74 19.32 -6.89
CA ALA A 43 -8.84 18.50 -7.38
C ALA A 43 -8.50 17.01 -7.30
N PHE A 44 -7.31 16.63 -7.74
CA PHE A 44 -6.85 15.24 -7.71
C PHE A 44 -6.64 14.71 -6.30
N TRP A 45 -6.05 15.51 -5.40
CA TRP A 45 -5.77 15.08 -4.02
C TRP A 45 -7.03 14.96 -3.19
N ASN A 46 -7.93 15.94 -3.28
CA ASN A 46 -9.11 16.06 -2.43
C ASN A 46 -10.33 15.25 -2.92
N ASP A 47 -10.24 14.65 -4.09
CA ASP A 47 -11.32 13.77 -4.57
C ASP A 47 -11.58 12.63 -3.59
N ASN A 48 -12.86 12.30 -3.38
CA ASN A 48 -13.28 11.25 -2.46
C ASN A 48 -13.16 9.85 -3.06
N ASN A 49 -13.05 9.74 -4.40
CA ASN A 49 -12.89 8.45 -5.10
C ASN A 49 -11.44 7.95 -4.93
N LYS A 50 -11.10 7.55 -3.71
CA LYS A 50 -9.78 6.98 -3.37
C LYS A 50 -9.95 5.57 -2.83
N PHE A 51 -9.03 4.71 -3.24
CA PHE A 51 -8.93 3.35 -2.72
C PHE A 51 -8.81 3.35 -1.20
N GLY A 52 -9.60 2.50 -0.55
CA GLY A 52 -9.70 2.44 0.90
C GLY A 52 -10.82 3.31 1.50
N ASN A 53 -11.74 3.80 0.68
CA ASN A 53 -12.95 4.49 1.12
C ASN A 53 -14.24 3.77 0.71
N ASN A 54 -14.16 2.51 0.25
CA ASN A 54 -15.28 1.71 -0.23
C ASN A 54 -16.02 2.38 -1.40
N VAL A 55 -15.27 2.81 -2.40
CA VAL A 55 -15.78 3.47 -3.60
C VAL A 55 -15.65 2.51 -4.78
N LYS A 56 -16.80 2.10 -5.35
CA LYS A 56 -16.88 1.06 -6.38
C LYS A 56 -16.02 1.32 -7.61
N GLU A 57 -15.91 2.57 -8.03
CA GLU A 57 -15.19 2.98 -9.25
C GLU A 57 -13.69 2.70 -9.09
N VAL A 58 -13.07 3.20 -8.05
CA VAL A 58 -11.64 3.00 -7.81
C VAL A 58 -11.31 1.57 -7.37
N ASP A 59 -12.21 0.92 -6.63
CA ASP A 59 -12.04 -0.48 -6.21
C ASP A 59 -12.10 -1.43 -7.43
N ALA A 60 -12.95 -1.13 -8.43
CA ALA A 60 -12.97 -1.85 -9.70
C ALA A 60 -11.66 -1.68 -10.50
N ILE A 61 -11.09 -0.48 -10.52
CA ILE A 61 -9.78 -0.23 -11.15
C ILE A 61 -8.69 -1.01 -10.39
N MET A 62 -8.70 -1.00 -9.06
CA MET A 62 -7.77 -1.77 -8.26
C MET A 62 -7.84 -3.26 -8.57
N LYS A 63 -9.06 -3.80 -8.69
CA LYS A 63 -9.26 -5.20 -9.09
C LYS A 63 -8.66 -5.50 -10.46
N GLN A 64 -8.86 -4.63 -11.45
CA GLN A 64 -8.28 -4.79 -12.77
C GLN A 64 -6.75 -4.76 -12.75
N LEU A 65 -6.14 -3.85 -11.96
CA LEU A 65 -4.68 -3.79 -11.78
C LEU A 65 -4.12 -5.06 -11.14
N LEU A 66 -4.82 -5.61 -10.14
CA LEU A 66 -4.44 -6.88 -9.52
C LEU A 66 -4.58 -8.06 -10.49
N ASP A 67 -5.70 -8.12 -11.21
CA ASP A 67 -5.93 -9.17 -12.23
C ASP A 67 -4.87 -9.11 -13.33
N PHE A 68 -4.52 -7.90 -13.79
CA PHE A 68 -3.45 -7.71 -14.77
C PHE A 68 -2.08 -8.16 -14.22
N SER A 69 -1.75 -7.78 -13.00
CA SER A 69 -0.48 -8.16 -12.36
C SER A 69 -0.39 -9.67 -12.13
N TYR A 70 -1.46 -10.29 -11.68
CA TYR A 70 -1.56 -11.73 -11.50
C TYR A 70 -1.39 -12.47 -12.83
N ASN A 71 -2.18 -12.11 -13.83
CA ASN A 71 -2.13 -12.74 -15.16
C ASN A 71 -0.81 -12.47 -15.86
N GLY A 72 -0.23 -11.28 -15.70
CA GLY A 72 1.10 -10.94 -16.22
C GLY A 72 2.21 -11.81 -15.62
N GLY A 73 2.12 -12.08 -14.32
CA GLY A 73 3.04 -12.97 -13.62
C GLY A 73 2.94 -14.44 -14.07
N LEU A 74 1.77 -14.84 -14.57
CA LEU A 74 1.55 -16.21 -15.07
C LEU A 74 1.95 -16.40 -16.55
N LYS A 75 2.28 -15.32 -17.27
CA LYS A 75 2.70 -15.42 -18.68
C LYS A 75 4.13 -15.95 -18.77
N ALA A 76 4.39 -16.68 -19.86
CA ALA A 76 5.73 -17.13 -20.20
C ALA A 76 6.70 -15.94 -20.29
N LYS A 77 7.86 -16.07 -19.67
CA LYS A 77 8.96 -15.13 -19.81
C LYS A 77 10.14 -15.85 -20.43
N LYS A 78 10.77 -15.22 -21.40
CA LYS A 78 12.06 -15.65 -21.93
C LYS A 78 13.15 -15.02 -21.04
N LEU A 79 13.97 -15.85 -20.42
CA LEU A 79 15.15 -15.47 -19.64
C LEU A 79 16.37 -16.09 -20.31
N GLY A 80 17.15 -15.29 -21.03
CA GLY A 80 18.21 -15.81 -21.88
C GLY A 80 17.65 -16.69 -23.00
N ASP A 81 18.19 -17.91 -23.17
CA ASP A 81 17.71 -18.89 -24.16
C ASP A 81 16.60 -19.81 -23.65
N GLU A 82 16.14 -19.62 -22.39
CA GLU A 82 15.12 -20.46 -21.76
C GLU A 82 13.76 -19.75 -21.73
N THR A 83 12.70 -20.47 -22.09
CA THR A 83 11.33 -20.00 -22.00
C THR A 83 10.68 -20.60 -20.76
N PHE A 84 10.25 -19.76 -19.82
CA PHE A 84 9.50 -20.16 -18.65
C PHE A 84 8.00 -20.05 -18.95
N ILE A 85 7.31 -21.18 -19.01
CA ILE A 85 5.87 -21.22 -19.15
C ILE A 85 5.28 -21.51 -17.77
N LEU A 86 4.62 -20.52 -17.19
CA LEU A 86 3.91 -20.65 -15.93
C LEU A 86 2.44 -20.96 -16.23
N THR A 87 2.09 -22.24 -16.23
CA THR A 87 0.70 -22.68 -16.40
C THR A 87 0.08 -23.04 -15.05
N PRO A 88 -1.11 -22.50 -14.71
CA PRO A 88 -1.82 -22.93 -13.52
C PRO A 88 -2.17 -24.43 -13.63
N LYS A 89 -1.75 -25.25 -12.69
CA LYS A 89 -2.14 -26.65 -12.63
C LYS A 89 -3.58 -26.75 -12.13
N LYS A 90 -4.53 -27.16 -12.98
CA LYS A 90 -5.97 -27.23 -12.68
C LYS A 90 -6.36 -28.29 -11.63
N ASP A 91 -5.51 -29.28 -11.38
CA ASP A 91 -5.90 -30.49 -10.66
C ASP A 91 -5.24 -30.69 -9.29
N PHE A 92 -4.65 -29.66 -8.70
CA PHE A 92 -4.04 -29.80 -7.38
C PHE A 92 -5.08 -29.69 -6.25
N LYS A 93 -5.72 -30.81 -5.91
CA LYS A 93 -6.77 -30.93 -4.88
C LYS A 93 -6.30 -30.73 -3.42
N ARG A 94 -5.01 -30.48 -3.16
CA ARG A 94 -4.46 -30.58 -1.79
C ARG A 94 -3.92 -29.29 -1.19
N ILE A 95 -4.09 -28.16 -1.81
CA ILE A 95 -3.72 -26.92 -1.17
C ILE A 95 -5.00 -26.18 -0.82
N GLU A 96 -5.41 -26.31 0.41
CA GLU A 96 -6.50 -25.59 1.07
C GLU A 96 -6.26 -24.06 1.11
N SER A 97 -5.09 -23.62 0.72
CA SER A 97 -4.79 -22.23 0.45
C SER A 97 -4.88 -21.98 -1.05
N ASN A 98 -5.54 -20.90 -1.46
CA ASN A 98 -5.72 -20.44 -2.84
C ASN A 98 -4.39 -20.08 -3.56
N ARG A 99 -3.32 -20.81 -3.30
CA ARG A 99 -2.01 -20.61 -3.92
C ARG A 99 -2.03 -21.12 -5.36
N THR A 100 -1.56 -20.30 -6.27
CA THR A 100 -1.37 -20.73 -7.65
C THR A 100 -0.10 -21.56 -7.74
N ILE A 101 -0.26 -22.85 -8.01
CA ILE A 101 0.86 -23.72 -8.37
C ILE A 101 1.02 -23.66 -9.87
N CYS A 102 2.20 -23.31 -10.32
CA CYS A 102 2.54 -23.24 -11.72
C CYS A 102 3.45 -24.41 -12.07
N HIS A 103 3.17 -25.03 -13.21
CA HIS A 103 4.10 -25.99 -13.80
C HIS A 103 5.23 -25.23 -14.50
N TYR A 104 6.46 -25.60 -14.22
CA TYR A 104 7.64 -25.03 -14.85
C TYR A 104 8.15 -25.94 -15.95
N GLU A 105 8.18 -25.44 -17.17
CA GLU A 105 8.75 -26.10 -18.34
C GLU A 105 10.01 -25.34 -18.79
N GLY A 106 11.12 -25.61 -18.14
CA GLY A 106 12.42 -25.06 -18.52
C GLY A 106 13.41 -26.19 -18.70
N HIS A 107 14.16 -26.19 -19.78
CA HIS A 107 15.06 -27.31 -20.13
C HIS A 107 16.07 -27.63 -19.04
N SER A 108 16.72 -26.64 -18.44
CA SER A 108 17.72 -26.84 -17.39
C SER A 108 17.12 -27.33 -16.07
N MET A 109 15.89 -26.93 -15.75
CA MET A 109 15.21 -27.35 -14.53
C MET A 109 14.64 -28.76 -14.65
N HIS A 110 14.12 -29.15 -15.83
CA HIS A 110 13.74 -30.53 -16.12
C HIS A 110 14.94 -31.49 -16.01
N GLN A 111 16.09 -31.10 -16.53
CA GLN A 111 17.32 -31.89 -16.40
C GLN A 111 17.76 -32.08 -14.95
N LYS A 112 17.53 -31.05 -14.10
CA LYS A 112 17.98 -31.07 -12.71
C LYS A 112 17.00 -31.75 -11.76
N TYR A 113 15.69 -31.62 -11.97
CA TYR A 113 14.66 -31.99 -11.00
C TYR A 113 13.62 -32.99 -11.52
N GLY A 114 13.67 -33.34 -12.82
CA GLY A 114 12.73 -34.27 -13.45
C GLY A 114 11.36 -33.67 -13.77
N ASP A 115 10.46 -34.50 -14.28
CA ASP A 115 9.12 -34.06 -14.78
C ASP A 115 8.11 -33.72 -13.69
N ASP A 116 8.36 -34.16 -12.45
CA ASP A 116 7.47 -33.90 -11.30
C ASP A 116 7.79 -32.60 -10.56
N PHE A 117 8.63 -31.76 -11.12
CA PHE A 117 8.98 -30.49 -10.52
C PHE A 117 7.78 -29.53 -10.51
N ASN A 118 7.35 -29.14 -9.33
CA ASN A 118 6.28 -28.16 -9.12
C ASN A 118 6.86 -26.89 -8.49
N MET A 119 6.60 -25.74 -9.09
CA MET A 119 7.02 -24.46 -8.57
C MET A 119 5.81 -23.64 -8.11
N ILE A 120 5.91 -23.05 -6.93
CA ILE A 120 4.94 -22.05 -6.45
C ILE A 120 5.42 -20.69 -6.96
N PHE A 121 4.58 -20.04 -7.78
CA PHE A 121 4.87 -18.68 -8.20
C PHE A 121 4.62 -17.71 -7.03
N ASN A 122 5.71 -17.18 -6.47
CA ASN A 122 5.66 -16.38 -5.25
C ASN A 122 5.45 -14.89 -5.59
N LEU A 123 4.23 -14.54 -5.99
CA LEU A 123 3.82 -13.16 -6.24
C LEU A 123 3.29 -12.52 -4.95
N GLY A 124 3.74 -11.30 -4.64
CA GLY A 124 3.27 -10.52 -3.52
C GLY A 124 3.05 -9.06 -3.87
N CYS A 125 2.32 -8.35 -3.04
CA CYS A 125 2.07 -6.93 -3.16
C CYS A 125 2.41 -6.22 -1.85
N GLY A 126 3.49 -5.42 -1.86
CA GLY A 126 3.87 -4.64 -0.70
C GLY A 126 5.11 -3.79 -0.96
N THR A 127 5.33 -2.79 -0.15
CA THR A 127 6.53 -1.95 -0.13
C THR A 127 7.44 -2.29 1.05
N PHE A 128 6.96 -3.07 2.01
CA PHE A 128 7.69 -3.55 3.20
C PHE A 128 8.54 -2.47 3.89
N GLY A 129 7.97 -1.28 4.08
CA GLY A 129 8.64 -0.15 4.73
C GLY A 129 9.46 0.75 3.80
N GLN A 130 9.67 0.38 2.53
CA GLN A 130 10.46 1.17 1.57
C GLN A 130 9.64 2.21 0.80
N TYR A 131 8.37 2.42 1.14
CA TYR A 131 7.47 3.36 0.46
C TYR A 131 8.01 4.80 0.38
N THR A 132 8.77 5.23 1.38
CA THR A 132 9.44 6.55 1.39
C THR A 132 10.59 6.59 0.39
N LEU A 133 11.46 5.58 0.41
CA LEU A 133 12.60 5.49 -0.51
C LEU A 133 12.13 5.32 -1.96
N MET A 134 11.16 4.47 -2.19
CA MET A 134 10.55 4.28 -3.52
C MET A 134 9.95 5.60 -4.01
N GLY A 135 9.24 6.33 -3.14
CA GLY A 135 8.63 7.62 -3.48
C GLY A 135 9.63 8.68 -3.90
N LYS A 136 10.84 8.68 -3.33
CA LYS A 136 11.91 9.64 -3.68
C LYS A 136 12.30 9.61 -5.16
N ASN A 137 12.19 8.43 -5.78
CA ASN A 137 12.58 8.20 -7.18
C ASN A 137 11.38 8.23 -8.14
N VAL A 138 10.18 8.58 -7.67
CA VAL A 138 8.97 8.61 -8.49
C VAL A 138 8.50 10.04 -8.68
N GLY A 139 8.27 10.44 -9.92
CA GLY A 139 7.70 11.74 -10.31
C GLY A 139 6.31 11.99 -9.72
N ALA A 140 5.75 13.17 -9.96
CA ALA A 140 4.38 13.49 -9.58
C ALA A 140 3.39 12.51 -10.24
N SER A 141 2.27 12.24 -9.62
CA SER A 141 1.26 11.29 -10.12
C SER A 141 -0.15 11.87 -10.05
N ALA A 142 -1.02 11.43 -10.96
CA ALA A 142 -2.37 11.98 -11.13
C ALA A 142 -3.34 11.66 -9.97
N ASP A 143 -2.86 11.05 -8.89
CA ASP A 143 -3.58 10.97 -7.61
C ASP A 143 -3.41 12.23 -6.74
N GLY A 144 -2.62 13.23 -7.22
CA GLY A 144 -2.30 14.48 -6.53
C GLY A 144 -0.98 14.43 -5.74
N ARG A 145 -0.25 13.30 -5.79
CA ARG A 145 1.05 13.14 -5.12
C ARG A 145 2.15 13.92 -5.86
N CYS A 146 2.86 14.78 -5.14
CA CYS A 146 4.04 15.46 -5.67
C CYS A 146 5.23 14.51 -5.86
N SER A 147 6.15 14.88 -6.75
CA SER A 147 7.43 14.19 -6.96
C SER A 147 8.22 14.07 -5.65
N GLY A 148 8.85 12.93 -5.43
CA GLY A 148 9.67 12.67 -4.27
C GLY A 148 8.90 12.38 -2.97
N LYS A 149 7.57 12.49 -2.95
CA LYS A 149 6.75 12.15 -1.79
C LYS A 149 6.55 10.63 -1.68
N PRO A 150 6.36 10.09 -0.46
CA PRO A 150 6.12 8.67 -0.27
C PRO A 150 4.98 8.13 -1.14
N VAL A 151 5.13 6.91 -1.63
CA VAL A 151 4.02 6.14 -2.21
C VAL A 151 3.21 5.46 -1.11
N ALA A 152 2.10 4.81 -1.44
CA ALA A 152 1.30 4.08 -0.47
C ALA A 152 2.14 3.04 0.28
N ALA A 153 1.96 2.96 1.59
CA ALA A 153 2.57 1.93 2.40
C ALA A 153 1.87 0.60 2.13
N ASN A 154 2.62 -0.35 1.61
CA ASN A 154 2.11 -1.66 1.25
C ASN A 154 0.87 -1.57 0.34
N PHE A 155 -0.18 -2.32 0.64
CA PHE A 155 -1.45 -2.32 -0.09
C PHE A 155 -2.54 -1.48 0.62
N SER A 156 -2.12 -0.60 1.52
CA SER A 156 -3.00 0.29 2.26
C SER A 156 -3.42 1.50 1.43
N SER A 157 -4.44 2.22 1.88
CA SER A 157 -4.80 3.52 1.31
C SER A 157 -3.58 4.45 1.24
N VAL A 158 -3.54 5.32 0.24
CA VAL A 158 -2.51 6.36 0.18
C VAL A 158 -2.61 7.23 1.44
N THR A 159 -1.47 7.49 2.07
CA THR A 159 -1.41 8.25 3.32
C THR A 159 -2.19 9.58 3.21
N GLY A 160 -3.13 9.79 4.12
CA GLY A 160 -3.98 10.98 4.15
C GLY A 160 -5.21 10.95 3.25
N THR A 161 -5.47 9.83 2.53
CA THR A 161 -6.66 9.70 1.66
C THR A 161 -7.76 8.80 2.23
N MET A 162 -7.50 8.06 3.30
CA MET A 162 -8.51 7.28 4.00
C MET A 162 -9.36 8.22 4.87
N LYS A 163 -10.62 8.45 4.49
CA LYS A 163 -11.53 9.40 5.14
C LYS A 163 -12.69 8.72 5.85
N ASN A 164 -13.00 7.49 5.45
CA ASN A 164 -14.21 6.78 5.87
C ASN A 164 -13.95 5.68 6.91
N GLY A 165 -12.78 5.72 7.56
CA GLY A 165 -12.40 4.75 8.60
C GLY A 165 -11.96 3.40 8.07
N ILE A 166 -11.47 2.55 9.01
CA ILE A 166 -10.84 1.27 8.67
C ILE A 166 -11.84 0.24 8.13
N GLY A 167 -13.09 0.22 8.57
CA GLY A 167 -14.11 -0.69 8.05
C GLY A 167 -14.34 -0.49 6.54
N ASN A 168 -14.41 0.77 6.07
CA ASN A 168 -14.49 1.06 4.64
C ASN A 168 -13.19 0.70 3.89
N ALA A 169 -12.04 0.83 4.56
CA ALA A 169 -10.76 0.42 3.97
C ALA A 169 -10.70 -1.11 3.79
N LEU A 170 -11.21 -1.88 4.74
CA LEU A 170 -11.34 -3.33 4.63
C LEU A 170 -12.38 -3.72 3.56
N ALA A 171 -13.51 -3.02 3.50
CA ALA A 171 -14.51 -3.24 2.46
C ALA A 171 -13.96 -3.02 1.04
N SER A 172 -13.02 -2.07 0.85
CA SER A 172 -12.31 -1.90 -0.43
C SER A 172 -11.45 -3.10 -0.82
N LEU A 173 -11.06 -3.96 0.14
CA LEU A 173 -10.33 -5.21 -0.14
C LEU A 173 -11.26 -6.32 -0.64
N LYS A 174 -12.57 -6.15 -0.42
CA LYS A 174 -13.58 -7.14 -0.78
C LYS A 174 -13.54 -7.45 -2.28
N ASN A 175 -13.62 -8.74 -2.60
CA ASN A 175 -13.58 -9.21 -3.99
C ASN A 175 -12.24 -9.02 -4.74
N LEU A 176 -11.16 -8.57 -4.08
CA LEU A 176 -9.84 -8.45 -4.70
C LEU A 176 -9.11 -9.79 -4.85
N LYS A 177 -9.60 -10.85 -4.18
CA LYS A 177 -9.01 -12.21 -4.20
C LYS A 177 -7.53 -12.20 -3.83
N LEU A 178 -7.20 -11.59 -2.68
CA LEU A 178 -5.84 -11.39 -2.20
C LEU A 178 -5.07 -12.70 -1.98
N SER A 179 -5.80 -13.79 -1.70
CA SER A 179 -5.24 -15.14 -1.54
C SER A 179 -4.50 -15.68 -2.78
N ARG A 180 -4.69 -15.07 -3.96
CA ARG A 180 -3.93 -15.42 -5.18
C ARG A 180 -2.47 -15.03 -5.12
N PHE A 181 -2.07 -14.21 -4.13
CA PHE A 181 -0.71 -13.70 -3.99
C PHE A 181 0.02 -14.46 -2.86
N PRO A 182 0.71 -15.56 -3.17
CA PRO A 182 1.28 -16.46 -2.14
C PRO A 182 2.38 -15.81 -1.30
N ALA A 183 3.09 -14.80 -1.83
CA ALA A 183 4.04 -14.01 -1.04
C ALA A 183 3.36 -13.01 -0.09
N GLY A 184 2.03 -12.93 -0.15
CA GLY A 184 1.22 -12.08 0.69
C GLY A 184 0.93 -10.70 0.12
N VAL A 185 -0.14 -10.12 0.64
CA VAL A 185 -0.53 -8.74 0.43
C VAL A 185 -0.56 -8.08 1.81
N ALA A 186 0.42 -7.22 2.07
CA ALA A 186 0.52 -6.54 3.34
C ALA A 186 -0.38 -5.30 3.36
N VAL A 187 -1.15 -5.16 4.44
CA VAL A 187 -2.00 -3.99 4.71
C VAL A 187 -1.64 -3.43 6.07
N ASP A 188 -1.38 -2.13 6.13
CA ASP A 188 -0.96 -1.45 7.36
C ASP A 188 -1.98 -0.37 7.72
N TYR A 189 -2.52 -0.44 8.91
CA TYR A 189 -3.38 0.60 9.47
C TYR A 189 -2.80 1.16 10.77
N CYS A 190 -3.02 2.43 10.99
CA CYS A 190 -2.67 3.12 12.22
C CYS A 190 -3.96 3.66 12.84
N ILE A 191 -4.26 3.21 14.05
CA ILE A 191 -5.51 3.46 14.76
C ILE A 191 -5.23 4.42 15.90
N ASP A 192 -6.08 5.43 16.04
CA ASP A 192 -6.01 6.35 17.17
C ASP A 192 -6.54 5.67 18.45
N ASP A 193 -5.67 5.55 19.44
CA ASP A 193 -5.99 4.92 20.75
C ASP A 193 -6.46 5.95 21.80
N THR A 194 -6.92 7.13 21.36
CA THR A 194 -7.36 8.16 22.32
C THR A 194 -8.65 7.82 23.05
N ASN A 195 -9.42 6.86 22.58
CA ASN A 195 -10.76 6.57 23.10
C ASN A 195 -10.88 5.24 23.88
N GLY A 196 -9.79 4.61 24.32
CA GLY A 196 -9.69 3.48 25.27
C GLY A 196 -10.89 2.55 25.60
N GLU A 197 -12.09 2.90 25.15
CA GLU A 197 -13.32 2.16 25.40
C GLU A 197 -13.63 1.24 24.22
N ASN A 198 -13.58 -0.06 24.43
CA ASN A 198 -13.89 -1.15 23.49
C ASN A 198 -12.79 -1.50 22.46
N CYS A 199 -11.53 -1.37 22.82
CA CYS A 199 -10.41 -1.72 21.93
C CYS A 199 -10.49 -3.21 21.50
N ASP A 200 -10.87 -4.11 22.38
CA ASP A 200 -10.88 -5.56 22.11
C ASP A 200 -11.92 -5.98 21.07
N SER A 201 -13.16 -5.51 21.19
CA SER A 201 -14.22 -5.83 20.23
C SER A 201 -13.97 -5.16 18.86
N TYR A 202 -13.44 -3.96 18.86
CA TYR A 202 -13.07 -3.24 17.64
C TYR A 202 -11.92 -3.96 16.93
N PHE A 203 -10.89 -4.36 17.68
CA PHE A 203 -9.77 -5.15 17.15
C PHE A 203 -10.23 -6.49 16.60
N GLU A 204 -11.06 -7.23 17.35
CA GLU A 204 -11.61 -8.52 16.91
C GLU A 204 -12.38 -8.39 15.59
N ASN A 205 -13.20 -7.37 15.44
CA ASN A 205 -13.96 -7.12 14.22
C ASN A 205 -13.03 -6.85 13.03
N ILE A 206 -12.01 -6.00 13.19
CA ILE A 206 -11.02 -5.72 12.15
C ILE A 206 -10.30 -7.00 11.70
N VAL A 207 -9.85 -7.81 12.65
CA VAL A 207 -9.13 -9.05 12.36
C VAL A 207 -10.07 -10.05 11.67
N ARG A 208 -11.31 -10.18 12.15
CA ARG A 208 -12.32 -11.07 11.55
C ARG A 208 -12.63 -10.69 10.12
N GLU A 209 -12.96 -9.42 9.85
CA GLU A 209 -13.22 -8.93 8.49
C GLU A 209 -12.03 -9.14 7.56
N PHE A 210 -10.81 -8.89 8.05
CA PHE A 210 -9.59 -9.10 7.25
C PHE A 210 -9.38 -10.57 6.89
N ILE A 211 -9.67 -11.50 7.80
CA ILE A 211 -9.58 -12.94 7.55
C ILE A 211 -10.66 -13.38 6.57
N GLU A 212 -11.88 -12.91 6.72
CA GLU A 212 -13.00 -13.23 5.82
C GLU A 212 -12.71 -12.81 4.37
N GLU A 213 -11.96 -11.73 4.17
CA GLU A 213 -11.51 -11.27 2.84
C GLU A 213 -10.23 -11.98 2.36
N ASN A 214 -9.82 -13.05 3.03
CA ASN A 214 -8.60 -13.81 2.72
C ASN A 214 -7.34 -12.97 2.71
N GLY A 215 -7.26 -11.99 3.59
CA GLY A 215 -6.06 -11.20 3.82
C GLY A 215 -4.92 -12.06 4.38
N SER A 216 -3.69 -11.73 4.00
CA SER A 216 -2.52 -12.54 4.39
C SER A 216 -1.63 -11.88 5.43
N ILE A 217 -1.50 -10.55 5.39
CA ILE A 217 -0.64 -9.81 6.31
C ILE A 217 -1.37 -8.53 6.74
N LEU A 218 -1.77 -8.47 8.00
CA LEU A 218 -2.36 -7.29 8.61
C LEU A 218 -1.38 -6.73 9.65
N THR A 219 -1.05 -5.45 9.50
CA THR A 219 -0.28 -4.72 10.50
C THR A 219 -1.18 -3.64 11.11
N LEU A 220 -1.39 -3.72 12.41
CA LEU A 220 -2.10 -2.69 13.18
C LEU A 220 -1.10 -1.98 14.09
N THR A 221 -1.15 -0.66 14.10
CA THR A 221 -0.43 0.19 15.05
C THR A 221 -1.46 1.00 15.81
N PHE A 222 -1.53 0.78 17.11
CA PHE A 222 -2.33 1.61 18.02
C PHE A 222 -1.42 2.70 18.55
N ALA A 223 -1.85 3.94 18.43
CA ALA A 223 -1.05 5.07 18.84
C ALA A 223 -1.92 6.24 19.31
N ASN A 224 -1.54 6.83 20.41
CA ASN A 224 -2.14 8.09 20.85
C ASN A 224 -1.65 9.21 19.93
N THR A 225 -2.58 9.78 19.15
CA THR A 225 -2.25 10.82 18.17
C THR A 225 -1.62 12.06 18.81
N ASP A 226 -2.11 12.49 19.95
CA ASP A 226 -1.63 13.71 20.60
C ASP A 226 -0.26 13.48 21.24
N GLU A 227 -0.04 12.30 21.80
CA GLU A 227 1.27 11.92 22.29
C GLU A 227 2.29 11.88 21.16
N LEU A 228 1.98 11.23 20.03
CA LEU A 228 2.88 11.18 18.87
C LEU A 228 3.18 12.55 18.28
N LYS A 229 2.19 13.46 18.21
CA LYS A 229 2.41 14.85 17.78
C LYS A 229 3.36 15.59 18.72
N ASN A 230 3.15 15.44 20.02
CA ASN A 230 4.02 16.05 21.04
C ASN A 230 5.46 15.52 20.88
N VAL A 231 5.64 14.22 20.80
CA VAL A 231 6.97 13.60 20.62
C VAL A 231 7.62 14.04 19.30
N PHE A 232 6.85 14.19 18.24
CA PHE A 232 7.34 14.73 16.97
C PHE A 232 7.89 16.15 17.13
N GLN A 233 7.21 17.03 17.88
CA GLN A 233 7.69 18.38 18.15
C GLN A 233 9.00 18.36 18.97
N ILE A 234 9.11 17.47 19.94
CA ILE A 234 10.36 17.29 20.71
C ILE A 234 11.49 16.81 19.77
N CYS A 235 11.20 15.86 18.86
CA CYS A 235 12.17 15.43 17.85
C CYS A 235 12.63 16.59 16.96
N GLU A 236 11.71 17.47 16.54
CA GLU A 236 12.07 18.68 15.78
C GLU A 236 12.91 19.65 16.59
N GLY A 237 12.60 19.83 17.87
CA GLY A 237 13.43 20.63 18.78
C GLY A 237 14.88 20.12 18.90
N VAL A 238 15.04 18.80 18.97
CA VAL A 238 16.37 18.18 19.00
C VAL A 238 17.11 18.31 17.66
N ARG A 239 16.41 18.06 16.53
CA ARG A 239 16.99 18.20 15.18
C ARG A 239 17.47 19.64 14.93
N ASN A 240 16.71 20.61 15.38
CA ASN A 240 17.01 22.03 15.24
C ASN A 240 17.96 22.56 16.35
N LYS A 241 18.46 21.67 17.22
CA LYS A 241 19.38 22.00 18.33
C LYS A 241 18.78 22.95 19.40
N PHE A 242 17.46 23.04 19.50
CA PHE A 242 16.78 23.77 20.57
C PHE A 242 16.64 22.94 21.85
N LEU A 243 16.68 21.61 21.72
CA LEU A 243 16.63 20.66 22.84
C LEU A 243 17.80 19.69 22.77
N SER A 244 18.22 19.18 23.93
CA SER A 244 19.21 18.11 23.99
C SER A 244 18.56 16.75 23.63
N SER A 245 19.37 15.78 23.22
CA SER A 245 18.90 14.42 22.93
C SER A 245 18.29 13.72 24.15
N GLU A 246 18.67 14.12 25.36
CA GLU A 246 18.10 13.60 26.62
C GLU A 246 16.57 13.83 26.71
N ALA A 247 16.05 14.88 26.06
CA ALA A 247 14.62 15.16 26.00
C ALA A 247 13.81 14.03 25.32
N LEU A 248 14.44 13.19 24.51
CA LEU A 248 13.80 12.07 23.84
C LEU A 248 13.72 10.80 24.69
N ARG A 249 14.55 10.69 25.73
CA ARG A 249 14.66 9.48 26.55
C ARG A 249 13.33 9.01 27.17
N PRO A 250 12.47 9.90 27.70
CA PRO A 250 11.18 9.48 28.26
C PRO A 250 10.25 8.80 27.27
N TYR A 251 10.44 9.02 25.94
CA TYR A 251 9.57 8.55 24.88
C TYR A 251 10.12 7.34 24.10
N SER A 252 11.18 6.71 24.60
CA SER A 252 11.83 5.56 23.95
C SER A 252 10.94 4.31 23.88
N TYR A 253 9.90 4.24 24.72
CA TYR A 253 8.95 3.12 24.76
C TYR A 253 7.94 3.18 23.63
N ILE A 254 7.70 4.35 23.01
CA ILE A 254 6.73 4.49 21.94
C ILE A 254 7.25 3.81 20.68
N ALA A 255 6.71 2.65 20.37
CA ALA A 255 7.13 1.85 19.23
C ALA A 255 6.11 1.93 18.09
N VAL A 256 6.61 2.00 16.86
CA VAL A 256 5.82 1.95 15.63
C VAL A 256 6.31 0.82 14.73
N ARG A 257 5.40 0.25 13.94
CA ARG A 257 5.72 -0.83 13.02
C ARG A 257 6.35 -0.30 11.74
N VAL A 258 7.60 -0.66 11.49
CA VAL A 258 8.34 -0.29 10.27
C VAL A 258 8.63 -1.55 9.46
N GLY A 259 7.85 -1.80 8.43
CA GLY A 259 7.97 -3.04 7.65
C GLY A 259 7.81 -4.28 8.52
N GLY A 260 8.87 -5.10 8.62
CA GLY A 260 8.85 -6.36 9.38
C GLY A 260 9.24 -6.26 10.86
N PHE A 261 9.53 -5.06 11.42
CA PHE A 261 10.00 -4.88 12.80
C PHE A 261 9.36 -3.67 13.48
N ASN A 262 9.46 -3.61 14.80
CA ASN A 262 9.07 -2.45 15.58
C ASN A 262 10.30 -1.58 15.85
N ALA A 263 10.14 -0.27 15.74
CA ALA A 263 11.19 0.70 16.07
C ALA A 263 10.62 1.79 16.99
N PRO A 264 11.42 2.32 17.93
CA PRO A 264 11.02 3.50 18.68
C PRO A 264 10.74 4.67 17.75
N PHE A 265 9.57 5.34 17.92
CA PHE A 265 9.17 6.46 17.06
C PHE A 265 10.22 7.56 16.97
N ILE A 266 10.95 7.80 18.06
CA ILE A 266 12.01 8.81 18.13
C ILE A 266 13.24 8.48 17.26
N THR A 267 13.44 7.23 16.84
CA THR A 267 14.62 6.78 16.07
C THR A 267 14.38 6.75 14.56
N ILE A 268 13.12 6.79 14.12
CA ILE A 268 12.81 6.72 12.68
C ILE A 268 13.00 8.09 12.01
N PRO A 269 13.34 8.12 10.71
CA PRO A 269 13.51 9.37 9.96
C PRO A 269 12.27 10.27 10.00
N LYS A 270 12.47 11.59 9.94
CA LYS A 270 11.39 12.60 9.95
C LYS A 270 10.27 12.28 8.95
N GLU A 271 10.63 11.92 7.73
CA GLU A 271 9.65 11.62 6.68
C GLU A 271 8.76 10.44 7.05
N GLN A 272 9.32 9.44 7.73
CA GLN A 272 8.53 8.32 8.24
C GLN A 272 7.66 8.73 9.42
N GLN A 273 8.18 9.54 10.36
CA GLN A 273 7.37 10.09 11.45
C GLN A 273 6.17 10.87 10.91
N CYS A 274 6.38 11.77 9.94
CA CYS A 274 5.29 12.48 9.27
C CYS A 274 4.28 11.53 8.60
N THR A 275 4.76 10.43 8.01
CA THR A 275 3.87 9.44 7.40
C THR A 275 3.00 8.77 8.45
N TYR A 276 3.54 8.40 9.60
CA TYR A 276 2.74 7.82 10.71
C TYR A 276 1.67 8.80 11.20
N LEU A 277 2.04 10.03 11.49
CA LEU A 277 1.09 11.06 11.95
C LEU A 277 -0.07 11.29 10.97
N ASN A 278 0.19 11.18 9.67
CA ASN A 278 -0.84 11.35 8.63
C ASN A 278 -1.62 10.07 8.31
N ARG A 279 -1.23 8.92 8.85
CA ARG A 279 -1.90 7.63 8.65
C ARG A 279 -2.89 7.28 9.75
N ILE A 280 -2.78 7.91 10.90
CA ILE A 280 -3.65 7.64 12.04
C ILE A 280 -5.07 8.02 11.66
N THR A 281 -5.99 7.09 11.81
CA THR A 281 -7.42 7.28 11.59
C THR A 281 -8.16 7.27 12.90
N LYS A 282 -9.11 8.19 13.02
CA LYS A 282 -10.03 8.26 14.14
C LYS A 282 -11.14 7.26 13.98
#